data_d0d52f600d2649e7c8b15c49eb1d1967
#
_entry.id   d0d52f600d2649e7c8b15c49eb1d1967
#
_cell.length_a   1.000
_cell.length_b   1.000
_cell.length_c   1.000
_cell.angle_alpha   90.00
_cell.angle_beta   90.00
_cell.angle_gamma   90.00
#
_symmetry.space_group_name_H-M   'P 1'
#
loop_
_entity.id
_entity.type
_entity.pdbx_description
1 polymer ?
#
loop_
_entity_poly.entity_id
_entity_poly.type
_entity_poly.pdbx_seq_one_letter_code
_entity_poly.pdbx_strand_id
1 'polypeptide(L)'
;MADVTVIGGGLAGCEAAWQLAEAGFSVQLLEMKPVQYTPAHHYEGLAELVCSNSLKADRINSAAGLLKAEMTRLGSLLMQCARKSAVAAGGALAVDRKQFSDLATDAIRNHPNITLETAVVDRIPDTPVVVATGPRTEGALAADIEKRCGT
;
A
#
# COMPACT_ATOMS: atom_id res chain seq x y z
N MET A 1 14.60 -5.65 16.19
CA MET A 1 13.36 -6.38 15.83
C MET A 1 12.33 -5.31 15.51
N ALA A 2 11.58 -5.42 14.43
CA ALA A 2 10.55 -4.42 14.11
C ALA A 2 9.39 -4.49 15.12
N ASP A 3 8.77 -3.35 15.41
CA ASP A 3 7.62 -3.28 16.31
C ASP A 3 6.36 -3.85 15.62
N VAL A 4 6.25 -3.65 14.30
CA VAL A 4 5.12 -4.10 13.48
C VAL A 4 5.61 -4.63 12.15
N THR A 5 5.01 -5.73 11.70
CA THR A 5 5.20 -6.25 10.34
C THR A 5 4.00 -5.89 9.49
N VAL A 6 4.23 -5.41 8.27
CA VAL A 6 3.20 -5.20 7.24
C VAL A 6 3.47 -6.16 6.09
N ILE A 7 2.46 -6.96 5.71
CA ILE A 7 2.58 -7.93 4.63
C ILE A 7 1.81 -7.43 3.41
N GLY A 8 2.54 -7.18 2.31
CA GLY A 8 2.02 -6.66 1.04
C GLY A 8 2.29 -5.17 0.85
N GLY A 9 3.04 -4.84 -0.21
CA GLY A 9 3.42 -3.48 -0.61
C GLY A 9 2.45 -2.83 -1.60
N GLY A 10 1.17 -3.20 -1.56
CA GLY A 10 0.11 -2.53 -2.31
C GLY A 10 -0.27 -1.16 -1.71
N LEU A 11 -1.37 -0.58 -2.19
CA LEU A 11 -1.86 0.71 -1.69
C LEU A 11 -2.06 0.70 -0.17
N ALA A 12 -2.79 -0.29 0.34
CA ALA A 12 -3.11 -0.40 1.76
C ALA A 12 -1.87 -0.63 2.63
N GLY A 13 -0.95 -1.49 2.16
CA GLY A 13 0.28 -1.79 2.91
C GLY A 13 1.26 -0.62 2.96
N CYS A 14 1.44 0.09 1.85
CA CYS A 14 2.26 1.30 1.83
C CYS A 14 1.72 2.38 2.77
N GLU A 15 0.39 2.61 2.76
CA GLU A 15 -0.23 3.58 3.65
C GLU A 15 -0.10 3.16 5.12
N ALA A 16 -0.36 1.88 5.43
CA ALA A 16 -0.22 1.36 6.80
C ALA A 16 1.22 1.48 7.30
N ALA A 17 2.21 1.07 6.50
CA ALA A 17 3.61 1.17 6.85
C ALA A 17 4.03 2.63 7.09
N TRP A 18 3.59 3.55 6.24
CA TRP A 18 3.85 4.97 6.37
C TRP A 18 3.27 5.55 7.68
N GLN A 19 2.00 5.31 7.95
CA GLN A 19 1.33 5.84 9.14
C GLN A 19 1.93 5.30 10.44
N LEU A 20 2.29 4.02 10.48
CA LEU A 20 2.97 3.42 11.61
C LEU A 20 4.36 4.03 11.82
N ALA A 21 5.11 4.21 10.75
CA ALA A 21 6.45 4.77 10.81
C ALA A 21 6.46 6.25 11.23
N GLU A 22 5.51 7.05 10.73
CA GLU A 22 5.29 8.45 11.13
C GLU A 22 4.85 8.55 12.62
N ALA A 23 4.17 7.54 13.14
CA ALA A 23 3.84 7.43 14.56
C ALA A 23 5.03 6.98 15.44
N GLY A 24 6.20 6.73 14.85
CA GLY A 24 7.44 6.39 15.54
C GLY A 24 7.72 4.90 15.73
N PHE A 25 6.89 4.02 15.15
CA PHE A 25 7.16 2.58 15.18
C PHE A 25 8.19 2.16 14.14
N SER A 26 9.02 1.17 14.47
CA SER A 26 9.85 0.49 13.49
C SER A 26 9.02 -0.54 12.73
N VAL A 27 8.98 -0.43 11.41
CA VAL A 27 8.12 -1.22 10.54
C VAL A 27 8.94 -2.08 9.59
N GLN A 28 8.62 -3.37 9.53
CA GLN A 28 9.09 -4.27 8.47
C GLN A 28 7.97 -4.42 7.43
N LEU A 29 8.19 -3.94 6.21
CA LEU A 29 7.28 -4.12 5.09
C LEU A 29 7.78 -5.26 4.21
N LEU A 30 6.99 -6.34 4.13
CA LEU A 30 7.29 -7.53 3.31
C LEU A 30 6.50 -7.46 1.99
N GLU A 31 7.21 -7.48 0.87
CA GLU A 31 6.62 -7.48 -0.47
C GLU A 31 7.20 -8.62 -1.31
N MET A 32 6.36 -9.37 -1.99
CA MET A 32 6.79 -10.52 -2.79
C MET A 32 7.43 -10.13 -4.13
N LYS A 33 7.13 -8.95 -4.67
CA LYS A 33 7.77 -8.48 -5.89
C LYS A 33 9.22 -8.04 -5.64
N PRO A 34 10.13 -8.24 -6.57
CA PRO A 34 9.96 -8.79 -7.92
C PRO A 34 10.08 -10.32 -8.02
N VAL A 35 10.18 -11.05 -6.91
CA VAL A 35 10.33 -12.52 -6.91
C VAL A 35 9.08 -13.22 -7.40
N GLN A 36 7.92 -12.75 -6.95
CA GLN A 36 6.63 -13.29 -7.35
C GLN A 36 5.64 -12.18 -7.68
N TYR A 37 4.79 -12.43 -8.70
CA TYR A 37 3.73 -11.53 -9.13
C TYR A 37 2.38 -12.23 -9.09
N THR A 38 1.31 -11.50 -8.80
CA THR A 38 -0.04 -11.97 -9.12
C THR A 38 -0.32 -11.74 -10.60
N PRO A 39 -1.33 -12.40 -11.21
CA PRO A 39 -1.71 -12.15 -12.60
C PRO A 39 -2.10 -10.69 -12.92
N ALA A 40 -2.39 -9.88 -11.90
CA ALA A 40 -2.80 -8.48 -12.06
C ALA A 40 -1.62 -7.49 -12.02
N HIS A 41 -0.49 -7.88 -11.46
CA HIS A 41 0.67 -7.01 -11.28
C HIS A 41 1.71 -7.22 -12.36
N HIS A 42 2.26 -6.12 -12.89
CA HIS A 42 3.23 -6.12 -13.98
C HIS A 42 4.41 -5.18 -13.74
N TYR A 43 4.35 -4.39 -12.67
CA TYR A 43 5.38 -3.42 -12.31
C TYR A 43 6.02 -3.78 -10.97
N GLU A 44 7.34 -3.68 -10.88
CA GLU A 44 8.08 -4.05 -9.67
C GLU A 44 7.91 -3.07 -8.50
N GLY A 45 7.51 -1.82 -8.78
CA GLY A 45 7.29 -0.80 -7.77
C GLY A 45 6.15 -1.13 -6.82
N LEU A 46 6.16 -0.47 -5.66
CA LEU A 46 5.08 -0.55 -4.67
C LEU A 46 3.84 0.23 -5.11
N ALA A 47 2.72 0.03 -4.43
CA ALA A 47 1.45 0.75 -4.66
C ALA A 47 1.00 0.75 -6.13
N GLU A 48 1.21 -0.35 -6.86
CA GLU A 48 0.83 -0.47 -8.27
C GLU A 48 -0.68 -0.37 -8.46
N LEU A 49 -1.11 0.53 -9.36
CA LEU A 49 -2.51 0.68 -9.76
C LEU A 49 -2.84 -0.29 -10.90
N VAL A 50 -3.47 -1.42 -10.61
CA VAL A 50 -3.71 -2.52 -11.56
C VAL A 50 -4.95 -2.34 -12.45
N CYS A 51 -5.99 -1.63 -12.00
CA CYS A 51 -7.26 -1.51 -12.73
C CYS A 51 -7.38 -0.18 -13.49
N SER A 52 -7.21 0.93 -12.79
CA SER A 52 -7.43 2.28 -13.33
C SER A 52 -6.41 3.24 -12.75
N ASN A 53 -6.04 4.24 -13.51
CA ASN A 53 -5.24 5.36 -13.02
C ASN A 53 -6.08 6.47 -12.37
N SER A 54 -7.40 6.30 -12.31
CA SER A 54 -8.32 7.26 -11.70
C SER A 54 -8.62 6.90 -10.25
N LEU A 55 -8.36 7.82 -9.36
CA LEU A 55 -8.74 7.76 -7.94
C LEU A 55 -10.12 8.38 -7.68
N LYS A 56 -10.98 8.40 -8.70
CA LYS A 56 -12.35 8.92 -8.66
C LYS A 56 -12.43 10.44 -8.48
N ALA A 57 -13.65 10.93 -8.22
CA ALA A 57 -13.92 12.36 -8.07
C ALA A 57 -13.04 13.03 -7.02
N ASP A 58 -12.62 14.26 -7.31
CA ASP A 58 -11.72 15.04 -6.44
C ASP A 58 -12.45 16.20 -5.71
N ARG A 59 -13.70 16.46 -6.08
CA ARG A 59 -14.49 17.53 -5.47
C ARG A 59 -14.93 17.15 -4.06
N ILE A 60 -14.76 18.05 -3.09
CA ILE A 60 -15.07 17.81 -1.67
C ILE A 60 -16.55 17.50 -1.39
N ASN A 61 -17.44 17.92 -2.26
CA ASN A 61 -18.87 17.65 -2.17
C ASN A 61 -19.27 16.26 -2.72
N SER A 62 -18.32 15.42 -3.06
CA SER A 62 -18.50 14.01 -3.40
C SER A 62 -17.90 13.12 -2.31
N ALA A 63 -18.47 11.93 -2.10
CA ALA A 63 -17.96 10.98 -1.09
C ALA A 63 -16.46 10.66 -1.30
N ALA A 64 -16.06 10.42 -2.55
CA ALA A 64 -14.66 10.12 -2.88
C ALA A 64 -13.73 11.33 -2.67
N GLY A 65 -14.20 12.54 -2.93
CA GLY A 65 -13.42 13.76 -2.71
C GLY A 65 -13.32 14.10 -1.22
N LEU A 66 -14.39 13.92 -0.45
CA LEU A 66 -14.37 14.11 1.00
C LEU A 66 -13.37 13.14 1.65
N LEU A 67 -13.42 11.85 1.32
CA LEU A 67 -12.46 10.85 1.81
C LEU A 67 -11.00 11.26 1.52
N LYS A 68 -10.71 11.74 0.30
CA LYS A 68 -9.36 12.22 -0.05
C LYS A 68 -8.94 13.43 0.78
N ALA A 69 -9.86 14.33 1.06
CA ALA A 69 -9.58 15.50 1.91
C ALA A 69 -9.27 15.08 3.35
N GLU A 70 -9.99 14.10 3.89
CA GLU A 70 -9.73 13.51 5.21
C GLU A 70 -8.39 12.81 5.25
N MET A 71 -8.10 11.92 4.27
CA MET A 71 -6.80 11.25 4.15
C MET A 71 -5.64 12.23 4.05
N THR A 72 -5.82 13.31 3.30
CA THR A 72 -4.80 14.37 3.17
C THR A 72 -4.50 15.01 4.52
N ARG A 73 -5.53 15.28 5.33
CA ARG A 73 -5.37 15.83 6.70
C ARG A 73 -4.69 14.85 7.66
N LEU A 74 -4.85 13.56 7.43
CA LEU A 74 -4.18 12.50 8.19
C LEU A 74 -2.72 12.25 7.73
N GLY A 75 -2.21 13.03 6.78
CA GLY A 75 -0.84 12.89 6.30
C GLY A 75 -0.60 11.70 5.37
N SER A 76 -1.66 11.24 4.65
CA SER A 76 -1.57 10.10 3.73
C SER A 76 -0.42 10.23 2.74
N LEU A 77 0.45 9.21 2.69
CA LEU A 77 1.50 9.07 1.69
C LEU A 77 0.91 9.00 0.28
N LEU A 78 -0.11 8.17 0.10
CA LEU A 78 -0.69 7.94 -1.23
C LEU A 78 -1.35 9.21 -1.79
N MET A 79 -1.94 10.04 -0.94
CA MET A 79 -2.47 11.33 -1.39
C MET A 79 -1.37 12.29 -1.80
N GLN A 80 -0.24 12.32 -1.10
CA GLN A 80 0.92 13.11 -1.49
C GLN A 80 1.47 12.65 -2.86
N CYS A 81 1.63 11.34 -3.06
CA CYS A 81 2.07 10.75 -4.33
C CYS A 81 1.07 11.04 -5.46
N ALA A 82 -0.23 10.91 -5.19
CA ALA A 82 -1.28 11.17 -6.18
C ALA A 82 -1.28 12.62 -6.66
N ARG A 83 -1.11 13.58 -5.75
CA ARG A 83 -1.03 15.01 -6.11
C ARG A 83 0.20 15.33 -6.96
N LYS A 84 1.34 14.71 -6.67
CA LYS A 84 2.59 14.91 -7.40
C LYS A 84 2.59 14.26 -8.78
N SER A 85 1.84 13.18 -8.98
CA SER A 85 1.75 12.43 -10.24
C SER A 85 0.44 12.68 -11.01
N ALA A 86 -0.34 13.70 -10.60
CA ALA A 86 -1.64 13.99 -11.19
C ALA A 86 -1.55 14.35 -12.68
N VAL A 87 -2.49 13.82 -13.47
CA VAL A 87 -2.67 14.14 -14.87
C VAL A 87 -4.05 14.74 -15.11
N ALA A 88 -4.23 15.46 -16.21
CA ALA A 88 -5.51 16.11 -16.54
C ALA A 88 -6.63 15.06 -16.71
N ALA A 89 -7.71 15.17 -15.92
CA ALA A 89 -8.83 14.24 -15.91
C ALA A 89 -10.16 14.91 -15.51
N GLY A 90 -10.34 16.19 -15.80
CA GLY A 90 -11.54 16.94 -15.47
C GLY A 90 -11.79 17.00 -13.95
N GLY A 91 -12.93 16.46 -13.49
CA GLY A 91 -13.30 16.48 -12.05
C GLY A 91 -12.79 15.28 -11.25
N ALA A 92 -11.97 14.41 -11.84
CA ALA A 92 -11.37 13.27 -11.18
C ALA A 92 -9.89 13.51 -10.87
N LEU A 93 -9.37 12.86 -9.83
CA LEU A 93 -7.94 12.76 -9.60
C LEU A 93 -7.44 11.52 -10.35
N ALA A 94 -6.79 11.73 -11.49
CA ALA A 94 -6.09 10.67 -12.21
C ALA A 94 -4.58 10.90 -12.12
N VAL A 95 -3.80 9.83 -12.19
CA VAL A 95 -2.35 9.88 -12.02
C VAL A 95 -1.62 9.17 -13.15
N ASP A 96 -0.37 9.54 -13.39
CA ASP A 96 0.58 8.69 -14.09
C ASP A 96 0.91 7.50 -13.19
N ARG A 97 0.57 6.28 -13.63
CA ARG A 97 0.70 5.06 -12.81
C ARG A 97 2.12 4.78 -12.40
N LYS A 98 3.05 4.95 -13.34
CA LYS A 98 4.47 4.67 -13.08
C LYS A 98 5.04 5.68 -12.10
N GLN A 99 4.82 6.95 -12.35
CA GLN A 99 5.29 8.02 -11.48
C GLN A 99 4.69 7.91 -10.07
N PHE A 100 3.40 7.56 -9.96
CA PHE A 100 2.74 7.33 -8.68
C PHE A 100 3.41 6.21 -7.89
N SER A 101 3.63 5.06 -8.53
CA SER A 101 4.30 3.91 -7.91
C SER A 101 5.74 4.22 -7.53
N ASP A 102 6.50 4.89 -8.41
CA ASP A 102 7.88 5.28 -8.14
C ASP A 102 7.96 6.21 -6.91
N LEU A 103 7.10 7.22 -6.83
CA LEU A 103 7.05 8.14 -5.69
C LEU A 103 6.73 7.42 -4.37
N ALA A 104 5.77 6.49 -4.39
CA ALA A 104 5.42 5.70 -3.21
C ALA A 104 6.58 4.78 -2.81
N THR A 105 7.21 4.12 -3.78
CA THR A 105 8.37 3.24 -3.56
C THR A 105 9.54 3.99 -2.95
N ASP A 106 9.87 5.15 -3.50
CA ASP A 106 10.97 5.98 -3.01
C ASP A 106 10.70 6.49 -1.59
N ALA A 107 9.49 6.93 -1.31
CA ALA A 107 9.10 7.37 0.03
C ALA A 107 9.24 6.26 1.08
N ILE A 108 8.76 5.06 0.77
CA ILE A 108 8.88 3.89 1.64
C ILE A 108 10.34 3.49 1.85
N ARG A 109 11.14 3.40 0.78
CA ARG A 109 12.55 3.00 0.85
C ARG A 109 13.43 3.97 1.63
N ASN A 110 13.11 5.26 1.56
CA ASN A 110 13.91 6.30 2.21
C ASN A 110 13.42 6.65 3.62
N HIS A 111 12.32 6.05 4.10
CA HIS A 111 11.83 6.32 5.45
C HIS A 111 12.71 5.64 6.50
N PRO A 112 13.25 6.37 7.51
CA PRO A 112 14.21 5.82 8.46
C PRO A 112 13.63 4.69 9.34
N ASN A 113 12.31 4.67 9.55
CA ASN A 113 11.63 3.69 10.39
C ASN A 113 11.00 2.53 9.58
N ILE A 114 11.20 2.47 8.25
CA ILE A 114 10.68 1.38 7.42
C ILE A 114 11.83 0.57 6.84
N THR A 115 11.79 -0.73 7.06
CA THR A 115 12.65 -1.70 6.39
C THR A 115 11.82 -2.43 5.35
N LEU A 116 12.07 -2.16 4.06
CA LEU A 116 11.46 -2.90 2.95
C LEU A 116 12.26 -4.16 2.66
N GLU A 117 11.61 -5.29 2.70
CA GLU A 117 12.20 -6.60 2.42
C GLU A 117 11.39 -7.36 1.37
N THR A 118 12.08 -7.96 0.41
CA THR A 118 11.45 -8.85 -0.57
C THR A 118 11.27 -10.23 0.00
N ALA A 119 10.02 -10.63 0.23
CA ALA A 119 9.69 -11.94 0.80
C ALA A 119 8.32 -12.42 0.34
N VAL A 120 8.24 -13.73 0.05
CA VAL A 120 6.96 -14.44 -0.07
C VAL A 120 6.60 -14.97 1.31
N VAL A 121 5.46 -14.56 1.85
CA VAL A 121 5.04 -14.88 3.20
C VAL A 121 3.99 -15.97 3.18
N ASP A 122 4.28 -17.11 3.80
CA ASP A 122 3.41 -18.28 3.88
C ASP A 122 2.66 -18.38 5.23
N ARG A 123 3.11 -17.67 6.24
CA ARG A 123 2.53 -17.65 7.59
C ARG A 123 2.54 -16.25 8.19
N ILE A 124 1.48 -15.96 8.93
CA ILE A 124 1.42 -14.74 9.76
C ILE A 124 2.44 -14.87 10.92
N PRO A 125 3.36 -13.89 11.09
CA PRO A 125 4.28 -13.89 12.23
C PRO A 125 3.55 -13.73 13.56
N ASP A 126 4.20 -14.12 14.66
CA ASP A 126 3.62 -14.00 16.01
C ASP A 126 3.85 -12.61 16.64
N THR A 127 4.28 -11.64 15.86
CA THR A 127 4.42 -10.22 16.22
C THR A 127 3.19 -9.43 15.76
N PRO A 128 2.98 -8.19 16.24
CA PRO A 128 1.95 -7.32 15.67
C PRO A 128 2.06 -7.22 14.15
N VAL A 129 0.98 -7.49 13.43
CA VAL A 129 1.00 -7.59 11.97
C VAL A 129 -0.21 -6.93 11.32
N VAL A 130 0.02 -6.27 10.19
CA VAL A 130 -1.01 -5.82 9.25
C VAL A 130 -0.92 -6.66 8.00
N VAL A 131 -1.97 -7.43 7.70
CA VAL A 131 -2.05 -8.20 6.45
C VAL A 131 -2.75 -7.35 5.39
N ALA A 132 -2.01 -6.91 4.40
CA ALA A 132 -2.45 -6.00 3.33
C ALA A 132 -2.23 -6.59 1.93
N THR A 133 -2.33 -7.92 1.81
CA THR A 133 -2.06 -8.69 0.59
C THR A 133 -3.18 -8.61 -0.44
N GLY A 134 -4.31 -7.99 -0.07
CA GLY A 134 -5.42 -7.71 -0.97
C GLY A 134 -6.37 -8.91 -1.15
N PRO A 135 -7.37 -8.76 -2.05
CA PRO A 135 -8.47 -9.73 -2.19
C PRO A 135 -8.07 -11.03 -2.90
N ARG A 136 -6.86 -11.12 -3.43
CA ARG A 136 -6.34 -12.31 -4.10
C ARG A 136 -5.28 -13.02 -3.29
N THR A 137 -5.38 -12.94 -1.97
CA THR A 137 -4.55 -13.75 -1.08
C THR A 137 -4.93 -15.22 -1.23
N GLU A 138 -3.96 -16.05 -1.58
CA GLU A 138 -4.17 -17.48 -1.86
C GLU A 138 -3.02 -18.32 -1.30
N GLY A 139 -3.11 -19.63 -1.42
CA GLY A 139 -2.06 -20.55 -0.99
C GLY A 139 -1.90 -20.67 0.53
N ALA A 140 -0.66 -20.85 0.97
CA ALA A 140 -0.35 -21.13 2.37
C ALA A 140 -0.72 -19.98 3.32
N LEU A 141 -0.53 -18.74 2.90
CA LEU A 141 -0.91 -17.57 3.72
C LEU A 141 -2.43 -17.49 3.91
N ALA A 142 -3.23 -17.75 2.87
CA ALA A 142 -4.69 -17.77 2.99
C ALA A 142 -5.15 -18.87 3.99
N ALA A 143 -4.57 -20.04 3.90
CA ALA A 143 -4.86 -21.15 4.82
C ALA A 143 -4.47 -20.81 6.28
N ASP A 144 -3.36 -20.12 6.50
CA ASP A 144 -2.95 -19.68 7.84
C ASP A 144 -3.90 -18.60 8.40
N ILE A 145 -4.39 -17.69 7.55
CA ILE A 145 -5.41 -16.68 7.92
C ILE A 145 -6.71 -17.39 8.34
N GLU A 146 -7.22 -18.29 7.52
CA GLU A 146 -8.44 -19.07 7.83
C GLU A 146 -8.31 -19.80 9.17
N LYS A 147 -7.20 -20.51 9.38
CA LYS A 147 -6.94 -21.21 10.63
C LYS A 147 -6.95 -20.28 11.85
N ARG A 148 -6.45 -19.05 11.73
CA ARG A 148 -6.42 -18.07 12.83
C ARG A 148 -7.78 -17.42 13.07
N CYS A 149 -8.57 -17.20 12.01
CA CYS A 149 -9.90 -16.60 12.11
C CYS A 149 -10.99 -17.59 12.56
N GLY A 150 -10.72 -18.89 12.55
CA GLY A 150 -11.65 -19.90 13.06
C GLY A 150 -12.82 -20.21 12.11
N THR A 151 -12.60 -20.13 10.80
CA THR A 151 -13.59 -20.55 9.77
C THR A 151 -13.31 -21.93 9.25
#